data_3ecebe462ec8df8d653a701050b929d5
#
_entry.id   3ecebe462ec8df8d653a701050b929d5
#
_cell.length_a   1.000
_cell.length_b   1.000
_cell.length_c   1.000
_cell.angle_alpha   90.00
_cell.angle_beta   90.00
_cell.angle_gamma   90.00
#
_symmetry.space_group_name_H-M   'P 1'
#
loop_
_entity.id
_entity.type
_entity.pdbx_description
1 polymer ?
#
loop_
_entity_poly.entity_id
_entity_poly.type
_entity_poly.pdbx_seq_one_letter_code
_entity_poly.pdbx_strand_id
1 'polypeptide(L)'
;MAVDPITLRVVSGALRAACEEMGAALIRSAYSANIKERRDCSTALFDARGELVMQAEHIPVHLGSMPDAVAAIIAENHAPEDLWIVNDPFGGGTHLPDITLISPVFAGGEHLGFAASRAHHADVGGPTPGGMPAHSTR
;
A
#
# COMPACT_ATOMS: atom_id res chain seq x y z
N MET A 1 23.61 -5.10 -18.61
CA MET A 1 23.89 -3.74 -19.11
C MET A 1 23.70 -2.79 -17.93
N ALA A 2 24.71 -2.00 -17.56
CA ALA A 2 24.59 -1.09 -16.41
C ALA A 2 23.78 0.15 -16.87
N VAL A 3 22.79 0.55 -16.08
CA VAL A 3 22.05 1.79 -16.30
C VAL A 3 22.96 2.96 -15.97
N ASP A 4 22.99 3.99 -16.81
CA ASP A 4 23.80 5.18 -16.53
C ASP A 4 23.26 5.97 -15.31
N PRO A 5 24.13 6.66 -14.55
CA PRO A 5 23.75 7.32 -13.31
C PRO A 5 22.68 8.42 -13.47
N ILE A 6 22.62 9.08 -14.64
CA ILE A 6 21.65 10.15 -14.91
C ILE A 6 20.26 9.52 -15.08
N THR A 7 20.15 8.51 -15.94
CA THR A 7 18.91 7.73 -16.14
C THR A 7 18.42 7.15 -14.82
N LEU A 8 19.31 6.57 -14.01
CA LEU A 8 18.94 6.02 -12.71
C LEU A 8 18.34 7.09 -11.78
N ARG A 9 18.93 8.29 -11.72
CA ARG A 9 18.39 9.41 -10.92
C ARG A 9 17.03 9.87 -11.41
N VAL A 10 16.85 10.00 -12.72
CA VAL A 10 15.57 10.43 -13.31
C VAL A 10 14.48 9.43 -13.00
N VAL A 11 14.72 8.13 -13.23
CA VAL A 11 13.75 7.07 -12.95
C VAL A 11 13.44 6.99 -11.45
N SER A 12 14.44 7.00 -10.58
CA SER A 12 14.22 6.96 -9.12
C SER A 12 13.43 8.17 -8.64
N GLY A 13 13.69 9.37 -9.21
CA GLY A 13 12.93 10.58 -8.91
C GLY A 13 11.47 10.48 -9.35
N ALA A 14 11.21 9.94 -10.54
CA ALA A 14 9.86 9.72 -11.06
C ALA A 14 9.07 8.70 -10.20
N LEU A 15 9.69 7.58 -9.80
CA LEU A 15 9.06 6.59 -8.95
C LEU A 15 8.73 7.15 -7.56
N ARG A 16 9.63 7.96 -6.99
CA ARG A 16 9.36 8.66 -5.73
C ARG A 16 8.18 9.62 -5.86
N ALA A 17 8.16 10.46 -6.90
CA ALA A 17 7.05 11.37 -7.16
C ALA A 17 5.73 10.64 -7.33
N ALA A 18 5.71 9.49 -8.02
CA ALA A 18 4.51 8.66 -8.15
C ALA A 18 3.99 8.18 -6.79
N CYS A 19 4.87 7.67 -5.91
CA CYS A 19 4.47 7.28 -4.55
C CYS A 19 3.91 8.48 -3.76
N GLU A 20 4.56 9.64 -3.81
CA GLU A 20 4.11 10.86 -3.13
C GLU A 20 2.74 11.33 -3.66
N GLU A 21 2.52 11.31 -4.97
CA GLU A 21 1.24 11.64 -5.59
C GLU A 21 0.12 10.68 -5.19
N MET A 22 0.40 9.37 -5.14
CA MET A 22 -0.54 8.36 -4.64
C MET A 22 -0.97 8.69 -3.20
N GLY A 23 -0.02 8.98 -2.32
CA GLY A 23 -0.29 9.36 -0.93
C GLY A 23 -1.09 10.67 -0.83
N ALA A 24 -0.73 11.67 -1.61
CA ALA A 24 -1.43 12.94 -1.67
C ALA A 24 -2.89 12.78 -2.17
N ALA A 25 -3.12 11.91 -3.16
CA ALA A 25 -4.45 11.60 -3.65
C ALA A 25 -5.30 10.91 -2.58
N LEU A 26 -4.73 9.92 -1.88
CA LEU A 26 -5.38 9.21 -0.78
C LEU A 26 -5.78 10.18 0.35
N ILE A 27 -4.87 11.03 0.81
CA ILE A 27 -5.12 12.00 1.87
C ILE A 27 -6.22 13.00 1.46
N ARG A 28 -6.19 13.51 0.22
CA ARG A 28 -7.20 14.46 -0.26
C ARG A 28 -8.60 13.85 -0.36
N SER A 29 -8.69 12.58 -0.76
CA SER A 29 -9.97 11.88 -0.93
C SER A 29 -10.53 11.28 0.35
N ALA A 30 -9.73 11.16 1.40
CA ALA A 30 -10.12 10.50 2.64
C ALA A 30 -11.16 11.30 3.44
N TYR A 31 -12.04 10.57 4.10
CA TYR A 31 -12.99 11.08 5.13
C TYR A 31 -12.52 10.77 6.54
N SER A 32 -11.75 9.69 6.73
CA SER A 32 -11.19 9.33 8.03
C SER A 32 -10.22 10.40 8.54
N ALA A 33 -10.40 10.89 9.76
CA ALA A 33 -9.50 11.84 10.39
C ALA A 33 -8.08 11.29 10.54
N ASN A 34 -7.93 9.97 10.77
CA ASN A 34 -6.62 9.33 10.84
C ASN A 34 -5.85 9.49 9.53
N ILE A 35 -6.50 9.34 8.38
CA ILE A 35 -5.86 9.47 7.08
C ILE A 35 -5.71 10.96 6.72
N LYS A 36 -6.78 11.74 6.84
CA LYS A 36 -6.84 13.12 6.34
C LYS A 36 -6.01 14.10 7.16
N GLU A 37 -6.05 13.97 8.48
CA GLU A 37 -5.41 14.90 9.41
C GLU A 37 -4.06 14.37 9.92
N ARG A 38 -4.02 13.09 10.35
CA ARG A 38 -2.82 12.47 10.89
C ARG A 38 -1.90 11.91 9.82
N ARG A 39 -2.40 11.79 8.57
CA ARG A 39 -1.69 11.18 7.43
C ARG A 39 -1.23 9.75 7.72
N ASP A 40 -2.06 9.00 8.45
CA ASP A 40 -1.80 7.62 8.81
C ASP A 40 -2.00 6.70 7.60
N CYS A 41 -1.08 6.81 6.66
CA CYS A 41 -1.07 6.07 5.41
C CYS A 41 0.35 5.99 4.84
N SER A 42 0.55 5.06 3.92
CA SER A 42 1.79 4.87 3.16
C SER A 42 1.47 4.35 1.78
N THR A 43 2.35 4.63 0.83
CA THR A 43 2.25 4.16 -0.55
C THR A 43 3.57 3.58 -0.99
N ALA A 44 3.54 2.57 -1.85
CA ALA A 44 4.74 1.88 -2.31
C ALA A 44 4.58 1.32 -3.72
N LEU A 45 5.71 1.13 -4.39
CA LEU A 45 5.83 0.43 -5.66
C LEU A 45 6.73 -0.79 -5.48
N PHE A 46 6.32 -1.88 -6.10
CA PHE A 46 7.01 -3.16 -6.06
C PHE A 46 7.29 -3.64 -7.49
N ASP A 47 8.34 -4.41 -7.67
CA ASP A 47 8.58 -5.10 -8.94
C ASP A 47 7.64 -6.30 -9.12
N ALA A 48 7.73 -6.97 -10.29
CA ALA A 48 6.90 -8.13 -10.59
C ALA A 48 7.15 -9.35 -9.69
N ARG A 49 8.24 -9.35 -8.92
CA ARG A 49 8.56 -10.38 -7.92
C ARG A 49 8.08 -10.01 -6.52
N GLY A 50 7.46 -8.83 -6.36
CA GLY A 50 7.01 -8.31 -5.06
C GLY A 50 8.14 -7.71 -4.22
N GLU A 51 9.30 -7.42 -4.82
CA GLU A 51 10.38 -6.72 -4.12
C GLU A 51 10.09 -5.21 -4.09
N LEU A 52 10.28 -4.59 -2.93
CA LEU A 52 10.03 -3.16 -2.75
C LEU A 52 11.03 -2.34 -3.58
N VAL A 53 10.49 -1.51 -4.48
CA VAL A 53 11.28 -0.60 -5.33
C VAL A 53 11.32 0.81 -4.76
N MET A 54 10.17 1.33 -4.34
CA MET A 54 10.04 2.69 -3.82
C MET A 54 8.90 2.76 -2.80
N GLN A 55 9.05 3.59 -1.78
CA GLN A 55 8.02 3.84 -0.78
C GLN A 55 7.98 5.31 -0.41
N ALA A 56 6.77 5.85 -0.21
CA ALA A 56 6.54 7.13 0.44
C ALA A 56 5.76 6.89 1.73
N GLU A 57 6.37 7.27 2.84
CA GLU A 57 5.83 7.10 4.18
C GLU A 57 5.40 8.45 4.72
N HIS A 58 4.19 8.48 5.25
CA HIS A 58 3.72 9.62 6.04
C HIS A 58 3.77 9.30 7.54
N ILE A 59 3.89 7.99 7.88
CA ILE A 59 4.05 7.51 9.27
C ILE A 59 4.96 6.27 9.31
N PRO A 60 5.93 6.21 10.26
CA PRO A 60 6.92 5.11 10.32
C PRO A 60 6.36 3.72 10.63
N VAL A 61 5.15 3.63 11.21
CA VAL A 61 4.55 2.35 11.64
C VAL A 61 4.35 1.35 10.49
N HIS A 62 4.23 1.83 9.25
CA HIS A 62 4.06 0.98 8.06
C HIS A 62 5.37 0.46 7.45
N LEU A 63 6.53 0.90 8.00
CA LEU A 63 7.85 0.44 7.58
C LEU A 63 7.95 -1.10 7.68
N GLY A 64 8.33 -1.73 6.58
CA GLY A 64 8.59 -3.17 6.52
C GLY A 64 7.36 -4.08 6.45
N SER A 65 6.13 -3.58 6.65
CA SER A 65 4.93 -4.42 6.65
C SER A 65 4.19 -4.48 5.30
N MET A 66 4.48 -3.59 4.37
CA MET A 66 3.84 -3.60 3.04
C MET A 66 4.31 -4.75 2.13
N PRO A 67 5.58 -5.21 2.18
CA PRO A 67 6.02 -6.38 1.42
C PRO A 67 5.21 -7.65 1.74
N ASP A 68 4.83 -7.87 3.00
CA ASP A 68 4.04 -9.04 3.40
C ASP A 68 2.64 -9.02 2.77
N ALA A 69 2.02 -7.84 2.63
CA ALA A 69 0.74 -7.70 1.96
C ALA A 69 0.83 -8.03 0.46
N VAL A 70 1.91 -7.62 -0.22
CA VAL A 70 2.14 -7.98 -1.63
C VAL A 70 2.45 -9.47 -1.76
N ALA A 71 3.25 -10.05 -0.85
CA ALA A 71 3.56 -11.46 -0.84
C ALA A 71 2.30 -12.34 -0.71
N ALA A 72 1.26 -11.85 -0.01
CA ALA A 72 0.00 -12.57 0.16
C ALA A 72 -0.76 -12.78 -1.16
N ILE A 73 -0.54 -11.94 -2.17
CA ILE A 73 -1.28 -11.99 -3.44
C ILE A 73 -0.40 -12.32 -4.65
N ILE A 74 0.92 -12.41 -4.48
CA ILE A 74 1.86 -12.52 -5.61
C ILE A 74 1.69 -13.80 -6.43
N ALA A 75 1.18 -14.88 -5.81
CA ALA A 75 0.96 -16.17 -6.48
C ALA A 75 -0.35 -16.22 -7.27
N GLU A 76 -1.18 -15.19 -7.16
CA GLU A 76 -2.45 -15.10 -7.88
C GLU A 76 -2.25 -14.69 -9.33
N ASN A 77 -3.27 -14.95 -10.16
CA ASN A 77 -3.28 -14.44 -11.52
C ASN A 77 -3.70 -12.95 -11.47
N HIS A 78 -2.97 -12.10 -12.15
CA HIS A 78 -3.21 -10.66 -12.18
C HIS A 78 -3.65 -10.19 -13.56
N ALA A 79 -4.70 -9.39 -13.60
CA ALA A 79 -5.15 -8.67 -14.78
C ALA A 79 -4.98 -7.14 -14.59
N PRO A 80 -4.90 -6.34 -15.68
CA PRO A 80 -4.63 -4.90 -15.57
C PRO A 80 -5.63 -4.11 -14.72
N GLU A 81 -6.87 -4.60 -14.59
CA GLU A 81 -7.95 -3.90 -13.85
C GLU A 81 -8.19 -4.50 -12.46
N ASP A 82 -7.36 -5.44 -12.01
CA ASP A 82 -7.51 -6.04 -10.69
C ASP A 82 -7.15 -5.06 -9.59
N LEU A 83 -7.86 -5.18 -8.47
CA LEU A 83 -7.59 -4.48 -7.22
C LEU A 83 -7.75 -5.45 -6.06
N TRP A 84 -6.68 -5.74 -5.39
CA TRP A 84 -6.63 -6.60 -4.21
C TRP A 84 -6.79 -5.79 -2.95
N ILE A 85 -7.56 -6.32 -1.98
CA ILE A 85 -7.73 -5.73 -0.65
C ILE A 85 -7.20 -6.73 0.38
N VAL A 86 -6.27 -6.25 1.20
CA VAL A 86 -5.66 -7.05 2.28
C VAL A 86 -5.80 -6.30 3.59
N ASN A 87 -6.40 -6.94 4.61
CA ASN A 87 -6.44 -6.45 5.99
C ASN A 87 -6.42 -7.57 7.04
N ASP A 88 -6.27 -8.83 6.62
CA ASP A 88 -6.11 -9.97 7.53
C ASP A 88 -4.74 -9.92 8.22
N PRO A 89 -4.67 -9.78 9.56
CA PRO A 89 -3.40 -9.73 10.29
C PRO A 89 -2.54 -11.00 10.14
N PHE A 90 -3.16 -12.12 9.82
CA PHE A 90 -2.48 -13.41 9.62
C PHE A 90 -2.15 -13.69 8.15
N GLY A 91 -2.70 -12.90 7.24
CA GLY A 91 -2.56 -13.03 5.79
C GLY A 91 -1.85 -11.83 5.13
N GLY A 92 -0.79 -11.29 5.76
CA GLY A 92 -0.01 -10.19 5.20
C GLY A 92 -0.47 -8.78 5.60
N GLY A 93 -1.53 -8.67 6.40
CA GLY A 93 -1.96 -7.42 7.03
C GLY A 93 -1.17 -7.10 8.31
N THR A 94 -1.53 -6.01 8.98
CA THR A 94 -1.00 -5.62 10.30
C THR A 94 -2.07 -5.74 11.38
N HIS A 95 -3.16 -4.99 11.25
CA HIS A 95 -4.36 -5.13 12.07
C HIS A 95 -5.59 -4.67 11.25
N LEU A 96 -6.77 -5.06 11.68
CA LEU A 96 -8.00 -4.91 10.89
C LEU A 96 -8.26 -3.50 10.34
N PRO A 97 -7.99 -2.39 11.08
CA PRO A 97 -8.15 -1.04 10.58
C PRO A 97 -7.15 -0.63 9.48
N ASP A 98 -6.04 -1.34 9.32
CA ASP A 98 -5.07 -1.10 8.24
C ASP A 98 -5.52 -1.82 6.98
N ILE A 99 -6.19 -1.09 6.12
CA ILE A 99 -6.60 -1.63 4.82
C ILE A 99 -5.52 -1.33 3.79
N THR A 100 -5.02 -2.38 3.14
CA THR A 100 -4.05 -2.28 2.05
C THR A 100 -4.74 -2.58 0.73
N LEU A 101 -4.63 -1.66 -0.22
CA LEU A 101 -5.03 -1.85 -1.60
C LEU A 101 -3.79 -2.10 -2.45
N ILE A 102 -3.85 -3.12 -3.32
CA ILE A 102 -2.74 -3.49 -4.20
C ILE A 102 -3.29 -3.64 -5.61
N SER A 103 -2.72 -2.90 -6.56
CA SER A 103 -3.07 -2.97 -7.97
C SER A 103 -1.86 -3.41 -8.79
N PRO A 104 -1.97 -4.39 -9.68
CA PRO A 104 -0.91 -4.74 -10.60
C PRO A 104 -0.70 -3.62 -11.63
N VAL A 105 0.54 -3.37 -11.98
CA VAL A 105 0.93 -2.33 -12.94
C VAL A 105 1.37 -3.00 -14.24
N PHE A 106 0.71 -2.65 -15.33
CA PHE A 106 1.00 -3.15 -16.67
C PHE A 106 1.42 -2.03 -17.61
N ALA A 107 2.36 -2.31 -18.50
CA ALA A 107 2.68 -1.45 -19.63
C ALA A 107 2.95 -2.29 -20.88
N GLY A 108 2.34 -1.92 -22.02
CA GLY A 108 2.48 -2.66 -23.26
C GLY A 108 2.03 -4.13 -23.18
N GLY A 109 1.15 -4.48 -22.25
CA GLY A 109 0.71 -5.85 -22.01
C GLY A 109 1.62 -6.67 -21.09
N GLU A 110 2.74 -6.10 -20.61
CA GLU A 110 3.67 -6.74 -19.69
C GLU A 110 3.36 -6.32 -18.24
N HIS A 111 3.36 -7.28 -17.32
CA HIS A 111 3.24 -7.03 -15.88
C HIS A 111 4.59 -6.52 -15.35
N LEU A 112 4.63 -5.27 -14.91
CA LEU A 112 5.85 -4.62 -14.43
C LEU A 112 6.03 -4.73 -12.90
N GLY A 113 4.93 -4.86 -12.15
CA GLY A 113 4.96 -4.89 -10.70
C GLY A 113 3.64 -4.48 -10.08
N PHE A 114 3.70 -3.93 -8.87
CA PHE A 114 2.50 -3.56 -8.11
C PHE A 114 2.62 -2.15 -7.55
N ALA A 115 1.48 -1.45 -7.50
CA ALA A 115 1.29 -0.24 -6.74
C ALA A 115 0.43 -0.58 -5.51
N ALA A 116 0.90 -0.20 -4.32
CA ALA A 116 0.21 -0.48 -3.07
C ALA A 116 -0.01 0.80 -2.26
N SER A 117 -1.16 0.87 -1.59
CA SER A 117 -1.46 1.90 -0.60
C SER A 117 -2.04 1.27 0.66
N ARG A 118 -1.57 1.69 1.82
CA ARG A 118 -2.09 1.28 3.13
C ARG A 118 -2.57 2.50 3.88
N ALA A 119 -3.72 2.38 4.54
CA ALA A 119 -4.26 3.45 5.36
C ALA A 119 -4.91 2.88 6.61
N HIS A 120 -4.66 3.56 7.76
CA HIS A 120 -5.31 3.26 9.02
C HIS A 120 -6.64 4.00 9.11
N HIS A 121 -7.74 3.24 9.04
CA HIS A 121 -9.08 3.78 9.16
C HIS A 121 -9.44 4.01 10.64
N ALA A 122 -10.16 5.11 10.93
CA ALA A 122 -10.63 5.42 12.29
C ALA A 122 -11.65 4.38 12.79
N ASP A 123 -12.42 3.80 11.87
CA ASP A 123 -13.43 2.79 12.17
C ASP A 123 -13.69 1.95 10.91
N VAL A 124 -13.68 0.64 11.06
CA VAL A 124 -14.00 -0.33 9.99
C VAL A 124 -15.25 -1.15 10.32
N GLY A 125 -16.02 -0.71 11.30
CA GLY A 125 -17.18 -1.42 11.84
C GLY A 125 -16.85 -2.29 13.04
N GLY A 126 -17.88 -2.92 13.61
CA GLY A 126 -17.79 -3.75 14.79
C GLY A 126 -18.75 -3.30 15.90
N PRO A 127 -18.76 -4.00 17.05
CA PRO A 127 -19.71 -3.72 18.13
C PRO A 127 -19.42 -2.44 18.92
N THR A 128 -18.22 -1.88 18.77
CA THR A 128 -17.80 -0.62 19.43
C THR A 128 -17.12 0.32 18.42
N PRO A 129 -17.31 1.64 18.57
CA PRO A 129 -16.59 2.60 17.75
C PRO A 129 -15.07 2.40 17.86
N GLY A 130 -14.37 2.51 16.71
CA GLY A 130 -12.94 2.29 16.63
C GLY A 130 -12.49 0.83 16.58
N GLY A 131 -13.42 -0.14 16.58
CA GLY A 131 -13.13 -1.54 16.32
C GLY A 131 -12.35 -2.29 17.42
N MET A 132 -12.24 -1.74 18.64
CA MET A 132 -11.49 -2.33 19.76
C MET A 132 -12.39 -2.55 21.00
N PRO A 133 -13.28 -3.55 20.99
CA PRO A 133 -14.15 -3.83 22.14
C PRO A 133 -13.34 -4.41 23.30
N ALA A 134 -13.54 -3.85 24.49
CA ALA A 134 -12.83 -4.26 25.73
C ALA A 134 -13.14 -5.71 26.17
N HIS A 135 -14.20 -6.29 25.64
CA HIS A 135 -14.69 -7.61 26.04
C HIS A 135 -14.74 -8.61 24.87
N SER A 136 -13.94 -8.40 23.84
CA SER A 136 -13.84 -9.33 22.71
C SER A 136 -13.19 -10.63 23.16
N THR A 137 -13.91 -11.74 23.04
CA THR A 137 -13.42 -13.07 23.46
C THR A 137 -13.08 -13.98 22.28
N ARG A 138 -13.48 -13.64 21.06
CA ARG A 138 -13.12 -14.31 19.79
C ARG A 138 -13.51 -13.43 18.61
#